data_5f06edf9c927bbf32dcc0cb0f4076063
#
_entry.id   5f06edf9c927bbf32dcc0cb0f4076063
#
_cell.length_a   1.000
_cell.length_b   1.000
_cell.length_c   1.000
_cell.angle_alpha   90.00
_cell.angle_beta   90.00
_cell.angle_gamma   90.00
#
_symmetry.space_group_name_H-M   'P 1'
#
loop_
_entity.id
_entity.type
_entity.pdbx_description
1 polymer ?
#
loop_
_entity_poly.entity_id
_entity_poly.type
_entity_poly.pdbx_seq_one_letter_code
_entity_poly.pdbx_strand_id
1 'polypeptide(L)'
;MATPNLSEIVTTTIDNRSRTLADNVSKSHALLDRVEKKGKAKPADGGRRIVQEIEFAENGTFGWYSGYDPLNITPQEVFSAAEFDWKQCAVAVSISGLEQLMNSGDEAFIDLLESRVGNSERTMKNQMGLAVYGDGTAAGGKAIGGLSLLVADTNISGTVGNINRANWSFWRNQSYSSTVDFGAAMTSANVLSYMAQIGRAHV
;
A
#
# COMPACT_ATOMS: atom_id res chain seq x y z
N MET A 1 11.90 17.81 47.26
CA MET A 1 12.35 16.89 46.20
C MET A 1 11.45 17.15 45.02
N ALA A 2 11.98 17.52 43.87
CA ALA A 2 11.18 17.65 42.67
C ALA A 2 10.72 16.24 42.31
N THR A 3 9.40 16.04 42.20
CA THR A 3 8.83 14.81 41.70
C THR A 3 9.25 14.66 40.24
N PRO A 4 9.70 13.48 39.79
CA PRO A 4 10.02 13.28 38.40
C PRO A 4 8.80 13.64 37.55
N ASN A 5 9.04 14.42 36.48
CA ASN A 5 8.00 14.90 35.63
C ASN A 5 7.39 13.69 34.87
N LEU A 6 6.14 13.40 35.19
CA LEU A 6 5.43 12.25 34.60
C LEU A 6 5.47 12.27 33.07
N SER A 7 5.56 13.46 32.48
CA SER A 7 5.69 13.64 31.03
C SER A 7 6.99 13.07 30.45
N GLU A 8 8.10 13.05 31.18
CA GLU A 8 9.37 12.50 30.71
C GLU A 8 9.33 10.97 30.65
N ILE A 9 8.75 10.33 31.67
CA ILE A 9 8.57 8.87 31.71
C ILE A 9 7.65 8.43 30.55
N VAL A 10 6.55 9.12 30.35
CA VAL A 10 5.63 8.84 29.25
C VAL A 10 6.32 9.04 27.89
N THR A 11 7.07 10.12 27.72
CA THR A 11 7.77 10.43 26.45
C THR A 11 8.82 9.39 26.13
N THR A 12 9.67 9.01 27.10
CA THR A 12 10.71 7.98 26.86
C THR A 12 10.14 6.60 26.58
N THR A 13 9.03 6.23 27.21
CA THR A 13 8.37 4.95 26.98
C THR A 13 7.73 4.92 25.59
N ILE A 14 7.09 6.01 25.16
CA ILE A 14 6.47 6.12 23.83
C ILE A 14 7.53 6.15 22.74
N ASP A 15 8.62 6.90 22.88
CA ASP A 15 9.69 6.95 21.89
C ASP A 15 10.38 5.60 21.67
N ASN A 16 10.67 4.87 22.73
CA ASN A 16 11.26 3.54 22.61
C ASN A 16 10.30 2.53 21.96
N ARG A 17 9.01 2.64 22.23
CA ARG A 17 7.99 1.75 21.65
C ARG A 17 7.64 2.09 20.21
N SER A 18 7.69 3.35 19.81
CA SER A 18 7.33 3.75 18.45
C SER A 18 8.20 3.11 17.37
N ARG A 19 9.50 2.97 17.63
CA ARG A 19 10.44 2.29 16.72
C ARG A 19 10.14 0.80 16.59
N THR A 20 9.88 0.14 17.72
CA THR A 20 9.53 -1.29 17.77
C THR A 20 8.18 -1.56 17.11
N LEU A 21 7.24 -0.62 17.21
CA LEU A 21 5.92 -0.73 16.61
C LEU A 21 5.98 -0.70 15.08
N ALA A 22 6.73 0.23 14.49
CA ALA A 22 6.86 0.34 13.04
C ALA A 22 7.40 -0.95 12.41
N ASP A 23 8.43 -1.55 13.02
CA ASP A 23 9.01 -2.83 12.58
C ASP A 23 8.04 -4.01 12.78
N ASN A 24 7.26 -4.01 13.87
CA ASN A 24 6.28 -5.05 14.13
C ASN A 24 5.04 -5.00 13.23
N VAL A 25 4.63 -3.84 12.74
CA VAL A 25 3.48 -3.73 11.81
C VAL A 25 3.82 -4.38 10.49
N SER A 26 4.94 -4.04 9.87
CA SER A 26 5.34 -4.62 8.57
C SER A 26 5.58 -6.13 8.66
N LYS A 27 6.25 -6.61 9.70
CA LYS A 27 6.53 -8.04 9.91
C LYS A 27 5.29 -8.88 10.23
N SER A 28 4.24 -8.29 10.81
CA SER A 28 3.01 -9.03 11.15
C SER A 28 2.10 -9.28 9.94
N HIS A 29 2.31 -8.58 8.83
CA HIS A 29 1.49 -8.73 7.61
C HIS A 29 2.26 -9.47 6.52
N ALA A 30 1.79 -10.66 6.16
CA ALA A 30 2.45 -11.54 5.19
C ALA A 30 2.75 -10.85 3.84
N LEU A 31 1.88 -9.96 3.36
CA LEU A 31 2.09 -9.21 2.13
C LEU A 31 3.23 -8.20 2.28
N LEU A 32 3.21 -7.38 3.33
CA LEU A 32 4.23 -6.37 3.57
C LEU A 32 5.60 -7.01 3.81
N ASP A 33 5.66 -8.03 4.66
CA ASP A 33 6.89 -8.80 4.93
C ASP A 33 7.48 -9.39 3.63
N ARG A 34 6.62 -9.91 2.74
CA ARG A 34 7.08 -10.45 1.46
C ARG A 34 7.58 -9.38 0.51
N VAL A 35 6.93 -8.21 0.46
CA VAL A 35 7.37 -7.06 -0.37
C VAL A 35 8.72 -6.54 0.12
N GLU A 36 8.90 -6.42 1.43
CA GLU A 36 10.14 -5.99 2.07
C GLU A 36 11.28 -6.98 1.82
N LYS A 37 11.07 -8.27 2.09
CA LYS A 37 12.04 -9.34 1.83
C LYS A 37 12.47 -9.44 0.37
N LYS A 38 11.60 -9.10 -0.57
CA LYS A 38 11.93 -9.05 -2.00
C LYS A 38 12.61 -7.73 -2.42
N GLY A 39 12.90 -6.81 -1.51
CA GLY A 39 13.50 -5.52 -1.81
C GLY A 39 12.64 -4.63 -2.70
N LYS A 40 11.32 -4.81 -2.69
CA LYS A 40 10.37 -4.00 -3.47
C LYS A 40 9.85 -2.78 -2.71
N ALA A 41 10.13 -2.69 -1.41
CA ALA A 41 9.90 -1.50 -0.62
C ALA A 41 11.01 -0.47 -0.90
N LYS A 42 10.62 0.71 -1.38
CA LYS A 42 11.55 1.81 -1.62
C LYS A 42 11.25 2.94 -0.64
N PRO A 43 12.23 3.48 0.08
CA PRO A 43 12.05 4.69 0.86
C PRO A 43 11.75 5.86 -0.09
N ALA A 44 10.88 6.75 0.31
CA ALA A 44 10.60 7.99 -0.42
C ALA A 44 11.30 9.15 0.30
N ASP A 45 12.12 9.90 -0.42
CA ASP A 45 12.97 10.98 0.12
C ASP A 45 12.22 12.31 0.32
N GLY A 46 10.88 12.27 0.42
CA GLY A 46 10.05 13.44 0.58
C GLY A 46 9.46 13.94 -0.76
N GLY A 47 9.10 15.22 -0.80
CA GLY A 47 8.44 15.83 -1.94
C GLY A 47 6.92 15.98 -1.73
N ARG A 48 6.27 16.71 -2.63
CA ARG A 48 4.83 16.99 -2.55
C ARG A 48 3.99 15.74 -2.81
N ARG A 49 4.47 14.85 -3.69
CA ARG A 49 3.84 13.59 -4.09
C ARG A 49 4.91 12.53 -4.26
N ILE A 50 4.51 11.27 -4.18
CA ILE A 50 5.34 10.13 -4.55
C ILE A 50 5.14 9.89 -6.04
N VAL A 51 6.22 10.02 -6.82
CA VAL A 51 6.22 9.87 -8.28
C VAL A 51 6.96 8.59 -8.63
N GLN A 52 6.30 7.72 -9.41
CA GLN A 52 6.90 6.51 -9.98
C GLN A 52 6.92 6.63 -11.49
N GLU A 53 8.10 6.70 -12.07
CA GLU A 53 8.29 6.71 -13.53
C GLU A 53 7.85 5.38 -14.14
N ILE A 54 7.22 5.46 -15.31
CA ILE A 54 6.68 4.33 -16.05
C ILE A 54 7.08 4.48 -17.52
N GLU A 55 7.73 3.47 -18.06
CA GLU A 55 7.90 3.28 -19.50
C GLU A 55 6.67 2.50 -20.01
N PHE A 56 5.90 3.08 -20.93
CA PHE A 56 4.63 2.52 -21.37
C PHE A 56 4.60 2.12 -22.85
N ALA A 57 5.59 2.51 -23.62
CA ALA A 57 5.68 2.19 -25.04
C ALA A 57 7.13 1.99 -25.46
N GLU A 58 7.36 1.20 -26.48
CA GLU A 58 8.63 1.11 -27.15
C GLU A 58 8.84 2.31 -28.08
N ASN A 59 10.11 2.64 -28.34
CA ASN A 59 10.44 3.71 -29.25
C ASN A 59 10.14 3.29 -30.71
N GLY A 60 9.12 3.87 -31.31
CA GLY A 60 8.67 3.59 -32.66
C GLY A 60 9.59 4.11 -33.78
N THR A 61 10.73 4.72 -33.44
CA THR A 61 11.72 5.15 -34.42
C THR A 61 12.69 4.04 -34.82
N PHE A 62 12.64 2.88 -34.13
CA PHE A 62 13.47 1.73 -34.51
C PHE A 62 13.14 1.21 -35.91
N GLY A 63 14.13 1.01 -36.73
CA GLY A 63 13.98 0.45 -38.05
C GLY A 63 15.31 -0.09 -38.61
N TRP A 64 15.21 -1.08 -39.47
CA TRP A 64 16.35 -1.53 -40.26
C TRP A 64 16.51 -0.58 -41.46
N TYR A 65 17.72 -0.16 -41.76
CA TYR A 65 18.00 0.72 -42.90
C TYR A 65 19.17 0.22 -43.75
N SER A 66 19.19 0.64 -44.98
CA SER A 66 20.27 0.31 -45.94
C SER A 66 20.71 1.59 -46.66
N GLY A 67 21.99 1.87 -46.59
CA GLY A 67 22.62 2.94 -47.36
C GLY A 67 22.03 4.33 -47.10
N TYR A 68 21.26 4.83 -48.05
CA TYR A 68 20.73 6.18 -48.05
C TYR A 68 19.24 6.29 -47.57
N ASP A 69 18.72 5.26 -46.95
CA ASP A 69 17.35 5.28 -46.47
C ASP A 69 17.18 6.38 -45.39
N PRO A 70 16.08 7.16 -45.43
CA PRO A 70 15.82 8.18 -44.45
C PRO A 70 15.47 7.54 -43.10
N LEU A 71 16.12 7.98 -42.02
CA LEU A 71 15.80 7.54 -40.66
C LEU A 71 14.61 8.32 -40.11
N ASN A 72 13.75 7.62 -39.36
CA ASN A 72 12.67 8.26 -38.61
C ASN A 72 13.25 8.91 -37.34
N ILE A 73 13.29 10.24 -37.30
CA ILE A 73 13.80 11.04 -36.18
C ILE A 73 12.67 11.73 -35.41
N THR A 74 11.41 11.31 -35.59
CA THR A 74 10.26 11.92 -34.93
C THR A 74 10.34 11.66 -33.41
N PRO A 75 10.22 12.70 -32.57
CA PRO A 75 10.17 12.52 -31.12
C PRO A 75 9.00 11.61 -30.71
N GLN A 76 9.28 10.70 -29.78
CA GLN A 76 8.29 9.73 -29.26
C GLN A 76 8.10 9.95 -27.75
N GLU A 77 6.84 9.94 -27.31
CA GLU A 77 6.50 9.94 -25.90
C GLU A 77 6.42 8.49 -25.41
N VAL A 78 7.42 8.02 -24.70
CA VAL A 78 7.52 6.63 -24.21
C VAL A 78 7.48 6.52 -22.69
N PHE A 79 7.61 7.66 -21.99
CA PHE A 79 7.63 7.73 -20.54
C PHE A 79 6.43 8.48 -19.99
N SER A 80 5.93 8.02 -18.87
CA SER A 80 4.91 8.69 -18.06
C SER A 80 5.25 8.53 -16.58
N ALA A 81 4.40 9.03 -15.69
CA ALA A 81 4.59 8.88 -14.25
C ALA A 81 3.26 8.60 -13.55
N ALA A 82 3.28 7.65 -12.62
CA ALA A 82 2.20 7.48 -11.66
C ALA A 82 2.48 8.35 -10.42
N GLU A 83 1.49 9.11 -9.99
CA GLU A 83 1.58 10.01 -8.84
C GLU A 83 0.70 9.51 -7.71
N PHE A 84 1.25 9.47 -6.50
CA PHE A 84 0.53 9.07 -5.29
C PHE A 84 0.67 10.14 -4.21
N ASP A 85 -0.45 10.44 -3.55
CA ASP A 85 -0.46 11.38 -2.43
C ASP A 85 -0.02 10.68 -1.13
N TRP A 86 0.66 11.44 -0.28
CA TRP A 86 1.02 11.00 1.06
C TRP A 86 -0.22 10.76 1.90
N LYS A 87 -0.22 9.68 2.65
CA LYS A 87 -1.29 9.31 3.59
C LYS A 87 -0.72 9.20 5.00
N GLN A 88 -1.53 9.56 5.99
CA GLN A 88 -1.14 9.54 7.40
C GLN A 88 -2.18 8.77 8.19
N CYS A 89 -1.74 8.03 9.18
CA CYS A 89 -2.60 7.38 10.17
C CYS A 89 -2.06 7.66 11.58
N ALA A 90 -2.96 7.75 12.55
CA ALA A 90 -2.62 7.94 13.94
C ALA A 90 -3.61 7.22 14.84
N VAL A 91 -3.14 6.77 16.00
CA VAL A 91 -3.98 6.31 17.10
C VAL A 91 -3.64 7.16 18.33
N ALA A 92 -4.65 7.81 18.91
CA ALA A 92 -4.47 8.62 20.10
C ALA A 92 -4.67 7.79 21.37
N VAL A 93 -3.79 7.97 22.33
CA VAL A 93 -3.93 7.45 23.68
C VAL A 93 -4.19 8.62 24.63
N SER A 94 -5.31 8.60 25.33
CA SER A 94 -5.68 9.62 26.31
C SER A 94 -6.05 9.00 27.64
N ILE A 95 -5.71 9.67 28.72
CA ILE A 95 -6.09 9.34 30.10
C ILE A 95 -6.71 10.59 30.71
N SER A 96 -7.91 10.45 31.29
CA SER A 96 -8.59 11.57 31.94
C SER A 96 -7.98 11.82 33.34
N GLY A 97 -8.03 13.08 33.81
CA GLY A 97 -7.58 13.41 35.14
C GLY A 97 -8.35 12.67 36.28
N LEU A 98 -9.64 12.36 36.04
CA LEU A 98 -10.44 11.55 36.96
C LEU A 98 -9.93 10.10 37.05
N GLU A 99 -9.60 9.49 35.94
CA GLU A 99 -9.02 8.14 35.91
C GLU A 99 -7.66 8.09 36.60
N GLN A 100 -6.86 9.15 36.45
CA GLN A 100 -5.59 9.30 37.18
C GLN A 100 -5.80 9.41 38.70
N LEU A 101 -6.82 10.13 39.13
CA LEU A 101 -7.15 10.22 40.58
C LEU A 101 -7.71 8.91 41.13
N MET A 102 -8.51 8.19 40.35
CA MET A 102 -9.06 6.88 40.76
C MET A 102 -8.01 5.79 40.82
N ASN A 103 -7.00 5.84 39.96
CA ASN A 103 -5.83 4.94 39.96
C ASN A 103 -4.66 5.61 40.69
N SER A 104 -4.86 6.02 41.93
CA SER A 104 -3.89 6.76 42.73
C SER A 104 -2.77 5.89 43.29
N GLY A 105 -1.98 5.30 42.44
CA GLY A 105 -0.76 4.56 42.73
C GLY A 105 0.14 4.55 41.49
N ASP A 106 1.43 4.77 41.67
CA ASP A 106 2.38 4.87 40.57
C ASP A 106 2.36 3.58 39.68
N GLU A 107 2.27 2.41 40.30
CA GLU A 107 2.20 1.12 39.60
C GLU A 107 0.89 0.96 38.82
N ALA A 108 -0.24 1.27 39.43
CA ALA A 108 -1.55 1.15 38.76
C ALA A 108 -1.70 2.11 37.56
N PHE A 109 -1.11 3.29 37.66
CA PHE A 109 -1.08 4.24 36.54
C PHE A 109 -0.19 3.77 35.40
N ILE A 110 0.97 3.22 35.68
CA ILE A 110 1.91 2.65 34.69
C ILE A 110 1.22 1.47 33.97
N ASP A 111 0.58 0.57 34.69
CA ASP A 111 -0.14 -0.57 34.14
C ASP A 111 -1.29 -0.15 33.19
N LEU A 112 -2.06 0.88 33.58
CA LEU A 112 -3.13 1.43 32.75
C LEU A 112 -2.58 2.04 31.48
N LEU A 113 -1.51 2.82 31.56
CA LEU A 113 -0.84 3.42 30.41
C LEU A 113 -0.32 2.33 29.47
N GLU A 114 0.38 1.33 30.01
CA GLU A 114 0.92 0.22 29.25
C GLU A 114 -0.19 -0.57 28.51
N SER A 115 -1.29 -0.85 29.19
CA SER A 115 -2.44 -1.53 28.61
C SER A 115 -3.07 -0.73 27.47
N ARG A 116 -3.21 0.60 27.61
CA ARG A 116 -3.74 1.47 26.55
C ARG A 116 -2.80 1.59 25.35
N VAL A 117 -1.51 1.71 25.60
CA VAL A 117 -0.50 1.71 24.53
C VAL A 117 -0.52 0.39 23.79
N GLY A 118 -0.52 -0.75 24.49
CA GLY A 118 -0.60 -2.07 23.86
C GLY A 118 -1.89 -2.29 23.07
N ASN A 119 -3.02 -1.72 23.52
CA ASN A 119 -4.27 -1.74 22.71
C ASN A 119 -4.15 -0.89 21.47
N SER A 120 -3.54 0.30 21.55
CA SER A 120 -3.31 1.19 20.41
C SER A 120 -2.39 0.55 19.37
N GLU A 121 -1.35 -0.15 19.80
CA GLU A 121 -0.46 -0.92 18.93
C GLU A 121 -1.20 -2.02 18.18
N ARG A 122 -2.06 -2.79 18.86
CA ARG A 122 -2.88 -3.82 18.20
C ARG A 122 -3.88 -3.21 17.22
N THR A 123 -4.50 -2.08 17.60
CA THR A 123 -5.41 -1.35 16.71
C THR A 123 -4.70 -0.87 15.46
N MET A 124 -3.50 -0.28 15.60
CA MET A 124 -2.70 0.16 14.45
C MET A 124 -2.37 -1.01 13.52
N LYS A 125 -1.91 -2.14 14.04
CA LYS A 125 -1.63 -3.35 13.27
C LYS A 125 -2.86 -3.81 12.49
N ASN A 126 -4.00 -3.92 13.14
CA ASN A 126 -5.23 -4.40 12.52
C ASN A 126 -5.70 -3.44 11.41
N GLN A 127 -5.71 -2.13 11.68
CA GLN A 127 -6.15 -1.13 10.71
C GLN A 127 -5.19 -1.02 9.51
N MET A 128 -3.90 -1.10 9.72
CA MET A 128 -2.92 -1.17 8.63
C MET A 128 -3.11 -2.44 7.79
N GLY A 129 -3.37 -3.58 8.43
CA GLY A 129 -3.69 -4.81 7.72
C GLY A 129 -4.93 -4.70 6.83
N LEU A 130 -6.00 -4.11 7.34
CA LEU A 130 -7.21 -3.84 6.56
C LEU A 130 -6.95 -2.86 5.42
N ALA A 131 -6.20 -1.79 5.67
CA ALA A 131 -5.90 -0.77 4.68
C ALA A 131 -5.03 -1.29 3.53
N VAL A 132 -4.08 -2.20 3.80
CA VAL A 132 -3.25 -2.84 2.76
C VAL A 132 -4.08 -3.62 1.74
N TYR A 133 -5.19 -4.20 2.16
CA TYR A 133 -6.12 -4.92 1.28
C TYR A 133 -7.29 -4.05 0.78
N GLY A 134 -7.47 -2.85 1.33
CA GLY A 134 -8.56 -1.93 0.99
C GLY A 134 -8.42 -1.28 -0.38
N ASP A 135 -9.43 -0.51 -0.77
CA ASP A 135 -9.50 0.26 -2.01
C ASP A 135 -9.08 1.75 -1.86
N GLY A 136 -8.78 2.18 -0.63
CA GLY A 136 -8.38 3.56 -0.33
C GLY A 136 -9.54 4.56 -0.17
N THR A 137 -10.79 4.14 -0.31
CA THR A 137 -11.97 5.03 -0.18
C THR A 137 -12.36 5.32 1.26
N ALA A 138 -11.90 4.52 2.21
CA ALA A 138 -12.20 4.69 3.63
C ALA A 138 -11.80 6.07 4.15
N ALA A 139 -12.55 6.56 5.15
CA ALA A 139 -12.40 7.89 5.74
C ALA A 139 -12.45 9.04 4.70
N GLY A 140 -13.30 8.92 3.67
CA GLY A 140 -13.41 9.92 2.62
C GLY A 140 -12.17 10.02 1.71
N GLY A 141 -11.53 8.89 1.42
CA GLY A 141 -10.35 8.83 0.56
C GLY A 141 -9.03 9.17 1.26
N LYS A 142 -9.02 9.24 2.59
CA LYS A 142 -7.80 9.49 3.38
C LYS A 142 -6.99 8.21 3.64
N ALA A 143 -7.60 7.03 3.49
CA ALA A 143 -6.91 5.76 3.64
C ALA A 143 -5.89 5.52 2.51
N ILE A 144 -4.93 4.64 2.76
CA ILE A 144 -3.99 4.19 1.73
C ILE A 144 -4.73 3.35 0.69
N GLY A 145 -4.38 3.51 -0.58
CA GLY A 145 -4.83 2.61 -1.65
C GLY A 145 -4.11 1.28 -1.54
N GLY A 146 -4.85 0.24 -1.21
CA GLY A 146 -4.33 -1.11 -1.05
C GLY A 146 -4.53 -1.98 -2.29
N LEU A 147 -4.53 -3.28 -2.06
CA LEU A 147 -4.57 -4.28 -3.12
C LEU A 147 -5.86 -4.22 -3.96
N SER A 148 -7.03 -3.97 -3.33
CA SER A 148 -8.30 -3.82 -4.06
C SER A 148 -8.33 -2.63 -5.01
N LEU A 149 -7.56 -1.57 -4.75
CA LEU A 149 -7.40 -0.46 -5.69
C LEU A 149 -6.54 -0.87 -6.89
N LEU A 150 -5.44 -1.60 -6.63
CA LEU A 150 -4.48 -1.99 -7.65
C LEU A 150 -5.02 -3.12 -8.54
N VAL A 151 -5.71 -4.08 -7.95
CA VAL A 151 -6.30 -5.24 -8.63
C VAL A 151 -7.82 -5.14 -8.49
N ALA A 152 -8.44 -4.40 -9.38
CA ALA A 152 -9.88 -4.21 -9.38
C ALA A 152 -10.59 -5.28 -10.23
N ASP A 153 -11.78 -5.71 -9.79
CA ASP A 153 -12.63 -6.64 -10.56
C ASP A 153 -13.04 -6.02 -11.91
N THR A 154 -13.33 -4.71 -11.91
CA THR A 154 -13.59 -3.95 -13.13
C THR A 154 -12.31 -3.22 -13.56
N ASN A 155 -11.47 -3.89 -14.36
CA ASN A 155 -10.15 -3.40 -14.74
C ASN A 155 -10.17 -2.25 -15.78
N ILE A 156 -11.29 -2.02 -16.44
CA ILE A 156 -11.47 -0.99 -17.50
C ILE A 156 -11.85 0.39 -16.96
N SER A 157 -12.02 0.55 -15.66
CA SER A 157 -12.45 1.80 -15.04
C SER A 157 -11.61 2.15 -13.81
N GLY A 158 -11.74 3.39 -13.37
CA GLY A 158 -11.04 3.92 -12.20
C GLY A 158 -9.68 4.54 -12.51
N THR A 159 -9.19 5.31 -11.56
CA THR A 159 -7.92 6.03 -11.65
C THR A 159 -6.97 5.55 -10.56
N VAL A 160 -5.78 5.15 -10.93
CA VAL A 160 -4.72 4.70 -10.02
C VAL A 160 -3.45 5.47 -10.35
N GLY A 161 -2.82 6.07 -9.35
CA GLY A 161 -1.62 6.88 -9.57
C GLY A 161 -1.84 8.02 -10.57
N ASN A 162 -3.00 8.66 -10.54
CA ASN A 162 -3.42 9.72 -11.47
C ASN A 162 -3.56 9.29 -12.94
N ILE A 163 -3.47 7.98 -13.23
CA ILE A 163 -3.64 7.42 -14.58
C ILE A 163 -5.01 6.75 -14.66
N ASN A 164 -5.84 7.16 -15.63
CA ASN A 164 -7.17 6.60 -15.86
C ASN A 164 -7.10 5.30 -16.68
N ARG A 165 -7.55 4.19 -16.10
CA ARG A 165 -7.58 2.87 -16.74
C ARG A 165 -8.50 2.79 -17.96
N ALA A 166 -9.52 3.65 -18.05
CA ALA A 166 -10.39 3.69 -19.22
C ALA A 166 -9.62 4.09 -20.49
N ASN A 167 -8.70 5.05 -20.36
CA ASN A 167 -7.92 5.60 -21.46
C ASN A 167 -6.66 4.79 -21.77
N TRP A 168 -6.06 4.14 -20.76
CA TRP A 168 -4.75 3.51 -20.85
C TRP A 168 -4.81 2.02 -20.53
N SER A 169 -4.81 1.18 -21.58
CA SER A 169 -4.91 -0.27 -21.44
C SER A 169 -3.70 -0.90 -20.75
N PHE A 170 -2.49 -0.35 -20.94
CA PHE A 170 -1.28 -0.86 -20.30
C PHE A 170 -1.31 -0.75 -18.75
N TRP A 171 -2.16 0.16 -18.20
CA TRP A 171 -2.30 0.39 -16.77
C TRP A 171 -3.41 -0.47 -16.12
N ARG A 172 -4.05 -1.33 -16.90
CA ARG A 172 -5.10 -2.23 -16.42
C ARG A 172 -4.49 -3.48 -15.78
N ASN A 173 -5.05 -3.90 -14.65
CA ASN A 173 -4.74 -5.24 -14.16
C ASN A 173 -5.39 -6.29 -15.08
N GLN A 174 -4.79 -7.47 -15.15
CA GLN A 174 -5.37 -8.59 -15.88
C GLN A 174 -6.58 -9.14 -15.14
N SER A 175 -7.68 -9.34 -15.84
CA SER A 175 -8.87 -10.02 -15.35
C SER A 175 -9.38 -10.98 -16.42
N TYR A 176 -9.77 -12.17 -16.01
CA TYR A 176 -10.29 -13.21 -16.92
C TYR A 176 -11.66 -13.65 -16.44
N SER A 177 -12.63 -13.61 -17.31
CA SER A 177 -13.97 -14.15 -17.08
C SER A 177 -14.05 -15.57 -17.61
N SER A 178 -14.44 -16.51 -16.79
CA SER A 178 -14.55 -17.92 -17.22
C SER A 178 -15.54 -18.13 -18.38
N THR A 179 -16.59 -17.32 -18.41
CA THR A 179 -17.62 -17.42 -19.49
C THR A 179 -17.21 -16.69 -20.75
N VAL A 180 -16.55 -15.54 -20.65
CA VAL A 180 -16.17 -14.70 -21.79
C VAL A 180 -14.86 -15.18 -22.43
N ASP A 181 -13.83 -15.38 -21.60
CA ASP A 181 -12.49 -15.69 -22.10
C ASP A 181 -12.27 -17.18 -22.33
N PHE A 182 -12.99 -18.06 -21.59
CA PHE A 182 -12.84 -19.50 -21.68
C PHE A 182 -14.11 -20.24 -22.16
N GLY A 183 -15.19 -19.51 -22.40
CA GLY A 183 -16.41 -20.03 -23.04
C GLY A 183 -17.36 -20.80 -22.13
N ALA A 184 -17.02 -21.08 -20.88
CA ALA A 184 -17.90 -21.77 -19.93
C ALA A 184 -17.69 -21.32 -18.49
N ALA A 185 -18.72 -21.47 -17.65
CA ALA A 185 -18.62 -21.20 -16.23
C ALA A 185 -17.58 -22.11 -15.56
N MET A 186 -16.94 -21.61 -14.51
CA MET A 186 -15.94 -22.35 -13.76
C MET A 186 -16.59 -23.52 -13.02
N THR A 187 -16.01 -24.71 -13.18
CA THR A 187 -16.42 -25.94 -12.52
C THR A 187 -15.20 -26.67 -11.97
N SER A 188 -15.42 -27.67 -11.10
CA SER A 188 -14.32 -28.50 -10.59
C SER A 188 -13.55 -29.25 -11.70
N ALA A 189 -14.18 -29.50 -12.83
CA ALA A 189 -13.57 -30.20 -13.96
C ALA A 189 -12.65 -29.31 -14.81
N ASN A 190 -12.97 -28.02 -14.95
CA ASN A 190 -12.26 -27.10 -15.86
C ASN A 190 -11.36 -26.06 -15.14
N VAL A 191 -11.47 -25.91 -13.82
CA VAL A 191 -10.73 -24.90 -13.06
C VAL A 191 -9.21 -25.00 -13.25
N LEU A 192 -8.65 -26.20 -13.22
CA LEU A 192 -7.21 -26.41 -13.40
C LEU A 192 -6.74 -26.02 -14.81
N SER A 193 -7.54 -26.32 -15.84
CA SER A 193 -7.24 -25.92 -17.21
C SER A 193 -7.24 -24.40 -17.38
N TYR A 194 -8.21 -23.71 -16.78
CA TYR A 194 -8.30 -22.26 -16.84
C TYR A 194 -7.15 -21.57 -16.09
N MET A 195 -6.81 -22.07 -14.90
CA MET A 195 -5.66 -21.60 -14.14
C MET A 195 -4.34 -21.79 -14.89
N ALA A 196 -4.17 -22.91 -15.59
CA ALA A 196 -2.99 -23.17 -16.41
C ALA A 196 -2.91 -22.23 -17.63
N GLN A 197 -4.04 -21.85 -18.23
CA GLN A 197 -4.07 -20.88 -19.35
C GLN A 197 -3.71 -19.47 -18.87
N ILE A 198 -4.24 -19.03 -17.71
CA ILE A 198 -3.86 -17.75 -17.09
C ILE A 198 -2.35 -17.72 -16.80
N GLY A 199 -1.79 -18.80 -16.24
CA GLY A 199 -0.36 -18.90 -15.96
C GLY A 199 0.54 -18.82 -17.19
N ARG A 200 0.08 -19.31 -18.34
CA ARG A 200 0.84 -19.24 -19.62
C ARG A 200 0.80 -17.85 -20.28
N ALA A 201 -0.24 -17.08 -20.04
CA ALA A 201 -0.36 -15.73 -20.59
C ALA A 201 0.62 -14.72 -19.95
N HIS A 202 1.36 -15.13 -18.92
CA HIS A 202 2.29 -14.28 -18.16
C HIS A 202 3.76 -14.72 -18.24
N VAL A 203 4.08 -15.59 -19.19
CA VAL A 203 5.48 -16.03 -19.46
C VAL A 203 6.06 -15.36 -20.68
#